data_ab24f77a0616a35719f242aea744fd36
#
_entry.id   ab24f77a0616a35719f242aea744fd36
#
_cell.length_a   1.000
_cell.length_b   1.000
_cell.length_c   1.000
_cell.angle_alpha   90.00
_cell.angle_beta   90.00
_cell.angle_gamma   90.00
#
_symmetry.space_group_name_H-M   'P 1'
#
loop_
_entity.id
_entity.type
_entity.pdbx_description
1 polymer ?
#
loop_
_entity_poly.entity_id
_entity_poly.type
_entity_poly.pdbx_seq_one_letter_code
_entity_poly.pdbx_strand_id
1 'polypeptide(L)'
;GLKELGKLEKANCSELDAPADAFARMMKSVGLSAPIENRGDRIALAHTLYHLGRWVYLIDAWDDRDKDKKKGSYNPFIASGADKDRAEFLLNCSLNEAINAYQLLNLLSHEGLLDNIILDGCPAKNREVLGGKDE
;
A
#
# COMPACT_ATOMS: atom_id res chain seq x y z
N GLY A 1 10.69 -10.64 1.50
CA GLY A 1 11.24 -9.49 0.82
C GLY A 1 11.05 -9.49 -0.69
N LEU A 2 11.96 -8.84 -1.37
CA LEU A 2 11.90 -8.72 -2.83
C LEU A 2 11.90 -10.07 -3.55
N LYS A 3 12.62 -11.06 -3.03
CA LYS A 3 12.64 -12.39 -3.63
C LYS A 3 11.27 -13.05 -3.60
N GLU A 4 10.57 -12.93 -2.48
CA GLU A 4 9.23 -13.49 -2.33
C GLU A 4 8.25 -12.81 -3.27
N LEU A 5 8.28 -11.48 -3.32
CA LEU A 5 7.44 -10.71 -4.23
C LEU A 5 7.70 -11.10 -5.68
N GLY A 6 8.98 -11.17 -6.07
CA GLY A 6 9.35 -11.56 -7.42
C GLY A 6 8.89 -12.96 -7.79
N LYS A 7 8.94 -13.91 -6.85
CA LYS A 7 8.42 -15.25 -7.06
C LYS A 7 6.92 -15.26 -7.31
N LEU A 8 6.17 -14.49 -6.51
CA LEU A 8 4.73 -14.41 -6.65
C LEU A 8 4.34 -13.81 -7.99
N GLU A 9 5.04 -12.76 -8.41
CA GLU A 9 4.77 -12.11 -9.69
C GLU A 9 5.15 -13.00 -10.87
N LYS A 10 6.31 -13.68 -10.79
CA LYS A 10 6.75 -14.60 -11.84
C LYS A 10 5.80 -15.77 -12.01
N ALA A 11 5.23 -16.25 -10.90
CA ALA A 11 4.24 -17.32 -10.92
C ALA A 11 2.88 -16.84 -11.41
N ASN A 12 2.75 -15.54 -11.75
CA ASN A 12 1.49 -14.94 -12.15
C ASN A 12 0.40 -15.20 -11.11
N CYS A 13 0.74 -14.88 -9.85
CA CYS A 13 -0.14 -15.12 -8.71
C CYS A 13 -1.50 -14.48 -8.93
N SER A 14 -2.56 -15.27 -8.83
CA SER A 14 -3.92 -14.79 -9.01
C SER A 14 -4.54 -14.27 -7.72
N GLU A 15 -3.86 -14.43 -6.60
CA GLU A 15 -4.32 -13.89 -5.32
C GLU A 15 -3.87 -12.43 -5.20
N LEU A 16 -4.84 -11.56 -4.94
CA LEU A 16 -4.58 -10.14 -4.84
C LEU A 16 -3.76 -9.78 -3.59
N ASP A 17 -4.01 -10.51 -2.50
CA ASP A 17 -3.40 -10.19 -1.20
C ASP A 17 -1.93 -10.62 -1.09
N ALA A 18 -1.54 -11.73 -1.71
CA ALA A 18 -0.22 -12.30 -1.51
C ALA A 18 0.93 -11.36 -1.93
N PRO A 19 0.93 -10.80 -3.16
CA PRO A 19 2.01 -9.88 -3.54
C PRO A 19 1.94 -8.56 -2.77
N ALA A 20 0.75 -8.05 -2.47
CA ALA A 20 0.61 -6.82 -1.68
C ALA A 20 1.15 -7.02 -0.27
N ASP A 21 0.87 -8.18 0.35
CA ASP A 21 1.37 -8.51 1.68
C ASP A 21 2.90 -8.66 1.69
N ALA A 22 3.47 -9.27 0.66
CA ALA A 22 4.92 -9.43 0.55
C ALA A 22 5.63 -8.07 0.53
N PHE A 23 5.12 -7.13 -0.27
CA PHE A 23 5.65 -5.78 -0.33
C PHE A 23 5.44 -5.05 1.00
N ALA A 24 4.27 -5.19 1.59
CA ALA A 24 3.93 -4.56 2.86
C ALA A 24 4.84 -5.05 4.00
N ARG A 25 5.13 -6.35 4.05
CA ARG A 25 6.04 -6.90 5.07
C ARG A 25 7.46 -6.36 4.91
N MET A 26 7.89 -6.13 3.69
CA MET A 26 9.18 -5.51 3.42
C MET A 26 9.23 -4.09 4.00
N MET A 27 8.18 -3.30 3.78
CA MET A 27 8.07 -1.95 4.33
C MET A 27 7.99 -1.96 5.85
N LYS A 28 7.28 -2.92 6.43
CA LYS A 28 7.20 -3.10 7.88
C LYS A 28 8.59 -3.33 8.49
N SER A 29 9.41 -4.14 7.83
CA SER A 29 10.77 -4.42 8.28
C SER A 29 11.61 -3.15 8.36
N VAL A 30 11.44 -2.23 7.41
CA VAL A 30 12.11 -0.94 7.44
C VAL A 30 11.72 -0.17 8.70
N GLY A 31 10.42 -0.17 9.02
CA GLY A 31 9.93 0.51 10.24
C GLY A 31 10.47 -0.09 11.53
N LEU A 32 10.56 -1.42 11.60
CA LEU A 32 11.10 -2.09 12.78
C LEU A 32 12.58 -1.82 12.98
N SER A 33 13.30 -1.51 11.89
CA SER A 33 14.73 -1.20 11.94
C SER A 33 15.01 0.28 12.19
N ALA A 34 13.99 1.12 12.27
CA ALA A 34 14.16 2.55 12.45
C ALA A 34 14.78 2.84 13.82
N PRO A 35 15.66 3.86 13.91
CA PRO A 35 16.34 4.21 15.18
C PRO A 35 15.42 5.02 16.09
N ILE A 36 14.31 4.43 16.49
CA ILE A 36 13.32 5.02 17.39
C ILE A 36 13.39 4.25 18.71
N GLU A 37 13.72 4.95 19.77
CA GLU A 37 13.91 4.34 21.09
C GLU A 37 12.59 3.85 21.70
N ASN A 38 11.52 4.61 21.55
CA ASN A 38 10.22 4.23 22.08
C ASN A 38 9.68 3.03 21.32
N ARG A 39 9.49 1.92 22.02
CA ARG A 39 9.04 0.67 21.40
C ARG A 39 7.64 0.82 20.79
N GLY A 40 6.75 1.52 21.49
CA GLY A 40 5.39 1.75 21.00
C GLY A 40 5.38 2.53 19.70
N ASP A 41 6.20 3.58 19.60
CA ASP A 41 6.32 4.38 18.40
C ASP A 41 6.92 3.57 17.25
N ARG A 42 7.94 2.75 17.54
CA ARG A 42 8.55 1.91 16.51
C ARG A 42 7.55 0.90 15.95
N ILE A 43 6.75 0.29 16.82
CA ILE A 43 5.71 -0.65 16.41
C ILE A 43 4.63 0.09 15.59
N ALA A 44 4.20 1.27 16.03
CA ALA A 44 3.21 2.06 15.31
C ALA A 44 3.73 2.48 13.94
N LEU A 45 5.01 2.87 13.84
CA LEU A 45 5.63 3.17 12.55
C LEU A 45 5.65 1.94 11.65
N ALA A 46 6.00 0.78 12.20
CA ALA A 46 6.03 -0.46 11.43
C ALA A 46 4.64 -0.80 10.87
N HIS A 47 3.59 -0.66 11.67
CA HIS A 47 2.21 -0.87 11.21
C HIS A 47 1.79 0.16 10.17
N THR A 48 2.16 1.41 10.35
CA THR A 48 1.89 2.46 9.36
C THR A 48 2.53 2.08 8.03
N LEU A 49 3.80 1.69 8.04
CA LEU A 49 4.51 1.33 6.83
C LEU A 49 3.97 0.05 6.20
N TYR A 50 3.52 -0.90 6.99
CA TYR A 50 2.88 -2.11 6.46
C TYR A 50 1.65 -1.74 5.62
N HIS A 51 0.72 -1.03 6.22
CA HIS A 51 -0.53 -0.69 5.53
C HIS A 51 -0.32 0.31 4.40
N LEU A 52 0.59 1.25 4.59
CA LEU A 52 0.95 2.19 3.52
C LEU A 52 1.61 1.46 2.34
N GLY A 53 2.49 0.51 2.62
CA GLY A 53 3.12 -0.31 1.58
C GLY A 53 2.10 -1.13 0.82
N ARG A 54 1.14 -1.72 1.52
CA ARG A 54 0.04 -2.44 0.90
C ARG A 54 -0.77 -1.51 -0.01
N TRP A 55 -1.09 -0.31 0.49
CA TRP A 55 -1.83 0.69 -0.29
C TRP A 55 -1.05 1.12 -1.53
N VAL A 56 0.26 1.42 -1.38
CA VAL A 56 1.12 1.84 -2.50
C VAL A 56 1.13 0.78 -3.59
N TYR A 57 1.34 -0.47 -3.21
CA TYR A 57 1.36 -1.57 -4.16
C TYR A 57 0.04 -1.67 -4.93
N LEU A 58 -1.06 -1.63 -4.20
CA LEU A 58 -2.39 -1.80 -4.79
C LEU A 58 -2.81 -0.59 -5.63
N ILE A 59 -2.51 0.65 -5.18
CA ILE A 59 -2.91 1.84 -5.93
C ILE A 59 -2.15 1.95 -7.26
N ASP A 60 -0.87 1.60 -7.25
CA ASP A 60 -0.08 1.59 -8.49
C ASP A 60 -0.60 0.52 -9.45
N ALA A 61 -0.90 -0.66 -8.93
CA ALA A 61 -1.42 -1.75 -9.75
C ALA A 61 -2.76 -1.39 -10.38
N TRP A 62 -3.65 -0.76 -9.61
CA TRP A 62 -4.95 -0.33 -10.13
C TRP A 62 -4.79 0.76 -11.18
N ASP A 63 -3.92 1.73 -10.92
CA ASP A 63 -3.65 2.84 -11.85
C ASP A 63 -3.06 2.34 -13.17
N ASP A 64 -2.16 1.37 -13.11
CA ASP A 64 -1.45 0.83 -14.29
C ASP A 64 -2.18 -0.33 -14.97
N ARG A 65 -3.37 -0.67 -14.54
CA ARG A 65 -4.13 -1.82 -15.01
C ARG A 65 -4.26 -1.90 -16.53
N ASP A 66 -4.67 -0.82 -17.18
CA ASP A 66 -4.86 -0.81 -18.63
C ASP A 66 -3.54 -0.89 -19.38
N LYS A 67 -2.52 -0.18 -18.88
CA LYS A 67 -1.19 -0.18 -19.46
C LYS A 67 -0.56 -1.58 -19.38
N ASP A 68 -0.68 -2.23 -18.22
CA ASP A 68 -0.13 -3.57 -18.02
C ASP A 68 -0.84 -4.60 -18.88
N LYS A 69 -2.15 -4.47 -19.06
CA LYS A 69 -2.92 -5.35 -19.92
C LYS A 69 -2.43 -5.27 -21.38
N LYS A 70 -2.18 -4.06 -21.87
CA LYS A 70 -1.69 -3.85 -23.23
C LYS A 70 -0.30 -4.43 -23.45
N LYS A 71 0.56 -4.35 -22.42
CA LYS A 71 1.93 -4.85 -22.50
C LYS A 71 2.05 -6.34 -22.19
N GLY A 72 0.99 -6.96 -21.69
CA GLY A 72 1.05 -8.34 -21.21
C GLY A 72 1.85 -8.47 -19.92
N SER A 73 2.05 -7.37 -19.18
CA SER A 73 2.78 -7.37 -17.91
C SER A 73 1.90 -7.88 -16.78
N TYR A 74 2.53 -8.44 -15.74
CA TYR A 74 1.80 -8.89 -14.57
C TYR A 74 1.10 -7.73 -13.87
N ASN A 75 -0.15 -7.95 -13.46
CA ASN A 75 -0.89 -7.03 -12.61
C ASN A 75 -1.85 -7.84 -11.76
N PRO A 76 -1.80 -7.70 -10.41
CA PRO A 76 -2.60 -8.52 -9.50
C PRO A 76 -4.11 -8.32 -9.69
N PHE A 77 -4.57 -7.14 -10.10
CA PHE A 77 -5.99 -6.92 -10.37
C PHE A 77 -6.43 -7.65 -11.64
N ILE A 78 -5.58 -7.69 -12.66
CA ILE A 78 -5.87 -8.45 -13.88
C ILE A 78 -5.84 -9.95 -13.57
N ALA A 79 -4.80 -10.41 -12.89
CA ALA A 79 -4.62 -11.83 -12.56
C ALA A 79 -5.75 -12.37 -11.68
N SER A 80 -6.24 -11.59 -10.74
CA SER A 80 -7.31 -12.00 -9.82
C SER A 80 -8.70 -11.79 -10.38
N GLY A 81 -8.85 -10.97 -11.44
CA GLY A 81 -10.15 -10.62 -11.99
C GLY A 81 -10.98 -9.73 -11.09
N ALA A 82 -10.34 -9.03 -10.16
CA ALA A 82 -11.05 -8.17 -9.21
C ALA A 82 -11.70 -6.98 -9.91
N ASP A 83 -12.93 -6.67 -9.51
CA ASP A 83 -13.67 -5.53 -10.06
C ASP A 83 -13.35 -4.25 -9.27
N LYS A 84 -13.99 -3.15 -9.69
CA LYS A 84 -13.79 -1.85 -9.08
C LYS A 84 -14.20 -1.83 -7.59
N ASP A 85 -15.31 -2.48 -7.26
CA ASP A 85 -15.82 -2.50 -5.88
C ASP A 85 -14.80 -3.17 -4.95
N ARG A 86 -14.21 -4.27 -5.41
CA ARG A 86 -13.17 -4.97 -4.65
C ARG A 86 -11.93 -4.11 -4.51
N ALA A 87 -11.50 -3.47 -5.58
CA ALA A 87 -10.34 -2.59 -5.55
C ALA A 87 -10.56 -1.42 -4.59
N GLU A 88 -11.72 -0.78 -4.67
CA GLU A 88 -12.07 0.34 -3.79
C GLU A 88 -12.07 -0.09 -2.32
N PHE A 89 -12.65 -1.24 -2.02
CA PHE A 89 -12.67 -1.78 -0.65
C PHE A 89 -11.25 -1.99 -0.13
N LEU A 90 -10.40 -2.65 -0.91
CA LEU A 90 -9.03 -2.95 -0.49
C LEU A 90 -8.18 -1.70 -0.33
N LEU A 91 -8.32 -0.75 -1.25
CA LEU A 91 -7.59 0.50 -1.19
C LEU A 91 -8.01 1.35 0.00
N ASN A 92 -9.31 1.47 0.22
CA ASN A 92 -9.83 2.25 1.34
C ASN A 92 -9.46 1.62 2.69
N CYS A 93 -9.57 0.31 2.82
CA CYS A 93 -9.17 -0.38 4.04
C CYS A 93 -7.69 -0.21 4.35
N SER A 94 -6.83 -0.39 3.34
CA SER A 94 -5.38 -0.26 3.52
C SER A 94 -5.00 1.16 3.94
N LEU A 95 -5.58 2.15 3.28
CA LEU A 95 -5.29 3.55 3.60
C LEU A 95 -5.80 3.94 4.98
N ASN A 96 -7.02 3.51 5.33
CA ASN A 96 -7.59 3.81 6.64
C ASN A 96 -6.76 3.20 7.76
N GLU A 97 -6.29 1.98 7.59
CA GLU A 97 -5.43 1.33 8.58
C GLU A 97 -4.08 2.05 8.71
N ALA A 98 -3.51 2.51 7.58
CA ALA A 98 -2.28 3.29 7.62
C ALA A 98 -2.46 4.59 8.39
N ILE A 99 -3.56 5.31 8.14
CA ILE A 99 -3.85 6.56 8.83
C ILE A 99 -4.07 6.31 10.33
N ASN A 100 -4.83 5.28 10.68
CA ASN A 100 -5.08 4.95 12.08
C ASN A 100 -3.77 4.62 12.82
N ALA A 101 -2.91 3.84 12.21
CA ALA A 101 -1.61 3.50 12.79
C ALA A 101 -0.72 4.74 12.94
N TYR A 102 -0.71 5.60 11.93
CA TYR A 102 0.06 6.84 11.95
C TYR A 102 -0.36 7.76 13.10
N GLN A 103 -1.67 7.84 13.34
CA GLN A 103 -2.19 8.69 14.42
C GLN A 103 -1.82 8.20 15.81
N LEU A 104 -1.42 6.93 15.93
CA LEU A 104 -0.92 6.39 17.19
C LEU A 104 0.55 6.73 17.46
N LEU A 105 1.25 7.26 16.46
CA LEU A 105 2.64 7.64 16.64
C LEU A 105 2.74 8.82 17.59
N ASN A 106 3.60 8.68 18.58
CA ASN A 106 3.87 9.73 19.56
C ASN A 106 5.25 10.35 19.30
N LEU A 107 5.55 10.58 18.01
CA LEU A 107 6.80 11.22 17.61
C LEU A 107 6.67 12.74 17.73
N LEU A 108 7.72 13.37 18.21
CA LEU A 108 7.72 14.81 18.47
C LEU A 108 7.64 15.67 17.21
N SER A 109 7.99 15.12 16.06
CA SER A 109 8.14 15.91 14.84
C SER A 109 7.49 15.29 13.63
N HIS A 110 6.35 14.62 13.80
CA HIS A 110 5.64 14.06 12.66
C HIS A 110 4.70 15.06 11.97
N GLU A 111 4.80 16.33 12.34
CA GLU A 111 4.01 17.39 11.71
C GLU A 111 4.57 17.74 10.33
N GLY A 112 3.79 18.50 9.56
CA GLY A 112 4.24 19.04 8.29
C GLY A 112 4.24 18.03 7.18
N LEU A 113 5.42 17.70 6.66
CA LEU A 113 5.52 16.87 5.44
C LEU A 113 4.85 15.50 5.57
N LEU A 114 5.08 14.80 6.67
CA LEU A 114 4.46 13.48 6.87
C LEU A 114 2.95 13.56 7.00
N ASP A 115 2.46 14.57 7.75
CA ASP A 115 1.02 14.80 7.87
C ASP A 115 0.43 15.11 6.50
N ASN A 116 1.07 15.97 5.71
CA ASN A 116 0.60 16.32 4.39
C ASN A 116 0.54 15.11 3.47
N ILE A 117 1.52 14.23 3.53
CA ILE A 117 1.54 13.03 2.70
C ILE A 117 0.46 12.04 3.13
N ILE A 118 0.44 11.69 4.41
CA ILE A 118 -0.41 10.58 4.90
C ILE A 118 -1.86 11.02 5.07
N LEU A 119 -2.10 12.20 5.65
CA LEU A 119 -3.46 12.64 5.94
C LEU A 119 -4.14 13.33 4.76
N ASP A 120 -3.38 13.94 3.87
CA ASP A 120 -3.93 14.70 2.73
C ASP A 120 -3.57 14.11 1.38
N GLY A 121 -2.29 13.86 1.12
CA GLY A 121 -1.78 13.44 -0.18
C GLY A 121 -2.26 12.05 -0.58
N CYS A 122 -2.13 11.07 0.30
CA CYS A 122 -2.55 9.71 0.01
C CYS A 122 -4.06 9.59 -0.18
N PRO A 123 -4.91 10.20 0.69
CA PRO A 123 -6.35 10.19 0.42
C PRO A 123 -6.72 10.87 -0.89
N ALA A 124 -6.08 11.99 -1.23
CA ALA A 124 -6.33 12.69 -2.49
C ALA A 124 -5.96 11.82 -3.69
N LYS A 125 -4.80 11.16 -3.65
CA LYS A 125 -4.36 10.26 -4.71
C LYS A 125 -5.31 9.07 -4.84
N ASN A 126 -5.76 8.53 -3.72
CA ASN A 126 -6.70 7.42 -3.68
C ASN A 126 -8.00 7.79 -4.40
N ARG A 127 -8.55 8.96 -4.10
CA ARG A 127 -9.77 9.46 -4.77
C ARG A 127 -9.55 9.70 -6.25
N GLU A 128 -8.42 10.32 -6.61
CA GLU A 128 -8.07 10.60 -7.99
C GLU A 128 -8.01 9.33 -8.84
N VAL A 129 -7.30 8.32 -8.34
CA VAL A 129 -7.11 7.06 -9.09
C VAL A 129 -8.42 6.31 -9.22
N LEU A 130 -9.21 6.22 -8.16
CA LEU A 130 -10.49 5.53 -8.19
C LEU A 130 -11.51 6.26 -9.07
N GLY A 131 -11.59 7.59 -8.93
CA GLY A 131 -12.51 8.41 -9.72
C GLY A 131 -12.13 8.47 -11.19
N GLY A 132 -10.85 8.68 -11.47
CA GLY A 132 -10.35 8.80 -12.85
C GLY A 132 -10.52 7.55 -13.68
N LYS A 133 -10.55 6.38 -13.06
CA LYS A 133 -10.70 5.12 -13.78
C LYS A 133 -12.13 4.83 -14.23
N ASP A 134 -13.09 5.64 -13.81
CA ASP A 134 -14.48 5.50 -14.23
C ASP A 134 -14.85 6.30 -15.46
N GLU A 135 -13.98 7.17 -15.90
CA GLU A 135 -14.24 8.06 -17.03
C GLU A 135 -13.86 7.45 -18.38
#